data_35e54c6afbde0c47e22f73298600a0dd
#
_entry.id   35e54c6afbde0c47e22f73298600a0dd
#
_cell.length_a   1.000
_cell.length_b   1.000
_cell.length_c   1.000
_cell.angle_alpha   90.00
_cell.angle_beta   90.00
_cell.angle_gamma   90.00
#
_symmetry.space_group_name_H-M   'P 1'
#
loop_
_entity.id
_entity.type
_entity.pdbx_description
1 polymer ?
#
loop_
_entity_poly.entity_id
_entity_poly.type
_entity_poly.pdbx_seq_one_letter_code
_entity_poly.pdbx_strand_id
1 'polypeptide(L)'
;MIKLYQLEGCWYCQMVREKLAELGINYEKIEAPAEREMRKEVFKVSGQYLVPVLHDENTILSDEDEIIEYLERVYGKGGQG
;
A
#
# COMPACT_ATOMS: atom_id res chain seq x y z
N MET A 1 -4.78 -4.36 -11.12
CA MET A 1 -3.51 -4.56 -10.41
C MET A 1 -3.43 -3.65 -9.19
N ILE A 2 -2.87 -4.16 -8.13
CA ILE A 2 -2.72 -3.39 -6.91
C ILE A 2 -1.71 -2.27 -7.14
N LYS A 3 -2.02 -1.08 -6.63
CA LYS A 3 -1.11 0.05 -6.65
C LYS A 3 -0.74 0.40 -5.22
N LEU A 4 0.54 0.63 -4.99
CA LEU A 4 1.03 1.03 -3.67
C LEU A 4 1.72 2.38 -3.78
N TYR A 5 1.14 3.38 -3.15
CA TYR A 5 1.74 4.71 -3.07
C TYR A 5 2.64 4.73 -1.85
N GLN A 6 3.93 5.00 -2.04
CA GLN A 6 4.88 4.78 -0.97
C GLN A 6 6.14 5.64 -1.15
N LEU A 7 6.99 5.61 -0.11
CA LEU A 7 8.31 6.22 -0.15
C LEU A 7 9.33 5.17 0.24
N GLU A 8 10.50 5.20 -0.40
CA GLU A 8 11.53 4.20 -0.13
C GLU A 8 12.03 4.25 1.31
N GLY A 9 12.17 5.44 1.87
CA GLY A 9 12.67 5.57 3.22
C GLY A 9 11.62 5.47 4.31
N CYS A 10 10.40 5.18 3.95
CA CYS A 10 9.29 5.12 4.89
C CYS A 10 9.23 3.74 5.55
N TRP A 11 9.34 3.71 6.89
CA TRP A 11 9.33 2.45 7.63
C TRP A 11 8.01 1.69 7.43
N TYR A 12 6.90 2.41 7.52
CA TYR A 12 5.60 1.77 7.38
C TYR A 12 5.37 1.27 5.95
N CYS A 13 5.88 2.01 4.98
CA CYS A 13 5.81 1.56 3.59
C CYS A 13 6.61 0.27 3.39
N GLN A 14 7.76 0.18 4.05
CA GLN A 14 8.59 -1.01 3.97
C GLN A 14 7.85 -2.23 4.51
N MET A 15 7.11 -2.06 5.61
CA MET A 15 6.34 -3.17 6.16
C MET A 15 5.34 -3.71 5.15
N VAL A 16 4.69 -2.82 4.43
CA VAL A 16 3.72 -3.22 3.42
C VAL A 16 4.42 -3.91 2.25
N ARG A 17 5.56 -3.36 1.80
CA ARG A 17 6.31 -3.97 0.71
C ARG A 17 6.76 -5.38 1.06
N GLU A 18 7.19 -5.58 2.30
CA GLU A 18 7.63 -6.89 2.75
C GLU A 18 6.47 -7.88 2.77
N LYS A 19 5.30 -7.42 3.20
CA LYS A 19 4.12 -8.29 3.20
C LYS A 19 3.73 -8.69 1.78
N LEU A 20 3.77 -7.73 0.85
CA LEU A 20 3.47 -8.04 -0.54
C LEU A 20 4.44 -9.06 -1.12
N ALA A 21 5.72 -8.91 -0.79
CA ALA A 21 6.72 -9.87 -1.24
C ALA A 21 6.51 -11.24 -0.62
N GLU A 22 6.21 -11.26 0.67
CA GLU A 22 5.96 -12.51 1.39
C GLU A 22 4.82 -13.30 0.76
N LEU A 23 3.78 -12.60 0.35
CA LEU A 23 2.60 -13.24 -0.23
C LEU A 23 2.72 -13.46 -1.74
N GLY A 24 3.83 -13.04 -2.33
CA GLY A 24 4.05 -13.23 -3.76
C GLY A 24 3.13 -12.42 -4.64
N ILE A 25 2.72 -11.24 -4.20
CA ILE A 25 1.77 -10.41 -4.91
C ILE A 25 2.49 -9.45 -5.82
N ASN A 26 2.08 -9.40 -7.08
CA ASN A 26 2.57 -8.40 -8.03
C ASN A 26 1.80 -7.11 -7.83
N TYR A 27 2.50 -5.99 -7.85
CA TYR A 27 1.86 -4.69 -7.65
C TYR A 27 2.66 -3.59 -8.34
N GLU A 28 2.00 -2.48 -8.57
CA GLU A 28 2.64 -1.30 -9.14
C GLU A 28 3.07 -0.38 -7.99
N LYS A 29 4.36 -0.10 -7.94
CA LYS A 29 4.92 0.76 -6.90
C LYS A 29 4.96 2.19 -7.43
N ILE A 30 4.28 3.10 -6.74
CA ILE A 30 4.20 4.50 -7.13
C ILE A 30 4.89 5.33 -6.07
N GLU A 31 5.98 5.99 -6.45
CA GLU A 31 6.75 6.79 -5.51
C GLU A 31 6.04 8.10 -5.23
N ALA A 32 5.76 8.37 -3.97
CA ALA A 32 5.14 9.64 -3.57
C ALA A 32 6.22 10.69 -3.35
N PRO A 33 5.89 11.97 -3.52
CA PRO A 33 6.87 13.03 -3.22
C PRO A 33 7.26 13.02 -1.75
N ALA A 34 8.50 13.42 -1.47
CA ALA A 34 8.98 13.48 -0.10
C ALA A 34 8.22 14.54 0.70
N GLU A 35 7.93 15.67 0.08
CA GLU A 35 7.15 16.72 0.74
C GLU A 35 5.69 16.34 0.78
N ARG A 36 5.13 16.28 1.99
CA ARG A 36 3.76 15.84 2.19
C ARG A 36 2.76 16.62 1.35
N GLU A 37 2.91 17.95 1.33
CA GLU A 37 1.94 18.80 0.65
C GLU A 37 2.01 18.66 -0.87
N MET A 38 3.04 18.00 -1.39
CA MET A 38 3.16 17.77 -2.82
C MET A 38 2.55 16.45 -3.27
N ARG A 39 2.01 15.68 -2.35
CA ARG A 39 1.45 14.36 -2.65
C ARG A 39 0.01 14.46 -3.12
N LYS A 40 -0.20 15.17 -4.23
CA LYS A 40 -1.54 15.41 -4.75
C LYS A 40 -2.23 14.13 -5.22
N GLU A 41 -1.46 13.22 -5.83
CA GLU A 41 -2.01 11.93 -6.26
C GLU A 41 -2.50 11.13 -5.06
N VAL A 42 -1.71 11.10 -4.00
CA VAL A 42 -2.06 10.37 -2.79
C VAL A 42 -3.34 10.93 -2.19
N PHE A 43 -3.43 12.26 -2.12
CA PHE A 43 -4.62 12.90 -1.57
C PHE A 43 -5.85 12.61 -2.42
N LYS A 44 -5.69 12.61 -3.74
CA LYS A 44 -6.80 12.36 -4.64
C LYS A 44 -7.37 10.97 -4.43
N VAL A 45 -6.51 9.99 -4.17
CA VAL A 45 -6.92 8.61 -4.00
C VAL A 45 -7.47 8.34 -2.60
N SER A 46 -6.78 8.82 -1.57
CA SER A 46 -7.07 8.43 -0.19
C SER A 46 -7.73 9.51 0.65
N GLY A 47 -7.69 10.75 0.21
CA GLY A 47 -8.22 11.85 1.01
C GLY A 47 -7.25 12.36 2.04
N GLN A 48 -6.03 11.88 2.05
CA GLN A 48 -5.00 12.38 2.96
C GLN A 48 -3.65 12.34 2.28
N TYR A 49 -2.67 12.99 2.91
CA TYR A 49 -1.34 13.13 2.31
C TYR A 49 -0.32 12.12 2.84
N LEU A 50 -0.77 11.13 3.59
CA LEU A 50 0.11 10.16 4.22
C LEU A 50 0.29 8.92 3.35
N VAL A 51 1.45 8.28 3.47
CA VAL A 51 1.72 7.00 2.84
C VAL A 51 2.04 6.02 3.96
N PRO A 52 1.85 4.71 3.74
CA PRO A 52 1.48 4.04 2.48
C PRO A 52 -0.02 4.12 2.20
N VAL A 53 -0.37 4.03 0.92
CA VAL A 53 -1.76 3.90 0.49
C VAL A 53 -1.82 2.74 -0.50
N LEU A 54 -2.72 1.79 -0.24
CA LEU A 54 -2.94 0.66 -1.14
C LEU A 54 -4.25 0.85 -1.86
N HIS A 55 -4.22 0.69 -3.17
CA HIS A 55 -5.40 0.81 -4.01
C HIS A 55 -5.58 -0.48 -4.79
N ASP A 56 -6.56 -1.29 -4.40
CA ASP A 56 -6.84 -2.56 -5.05
C ASP A 56 -8.26 -2.51 -5.58
N GLU A 57 -8.39 -2.16 -6.85
CA GLU A 57 -9.67 -1.97 -7.52
C GLU A 57 -10.51 -0.94 -6.79
N ASN A 58 -11.55 -1.33 -6.10
CA ASN A 58 -12.42 -0.39 -5.39
C ASN A 58 -12.04 -0.20 -3.93
N THR A 59 -11.02 -0.91 -3.47
CA THR A 59 -10.59 -0.87 -2.08
C THR A 59 -9.40 0.07 -1.94
N ILE A 60 -9.53 1.04 -1.05
CA ILE A 60 -8.47 2.02 -0.78
C ILE A 60 -8.20 2.00 0.71
N LEU A 61 -6.96 1.70 1.09
CA LEU A 61 -6.54 1.63 2.49
C LEU A 61 -5.33 2.50 2.69
N SER A 62 -5.29 3.22 3.79
CA SER A 62 -4.22 4.18 4.04
C SER A 62 -3.49 3.99 5.36
N ASP A 63 -3.75 2.89 6.05
CA ASP A 63 -3.09 2.57 7.32
C ASP A 63 -2.33 1.27 7.13
N GLU A 64 -1.05 1.24 7.50
CA GLU A 64 -0.22 0.06 7.26
C GLU A 64 -0.80 -1.18 7.92
N ASP A 65 -1.38 -1.05 9.12
CA ASP A 65 -1.96 -2.19 9.81
C ASP A 65 -3.18 -2.72 9.06
N GLU A 66 -4.01 -1.81 8.58
CA GLU A 66 -5.19 -2.20 7.80
C GLU A 66 -4.79 -2.84 6.48
N ILE A 67 -3.76 -2.28 5.86
CA ILE A 67 -3.28 -2.82 4.58
C ILE A 67 -2.76 -4.24 4.78
N ILE A 68 -1.94 -4.46 5.79
CA ILE A 68 -1.36 -5.77 6.04
C ILE A 68 -2.46 -6.78 6.36
N GLU A 69 -3.40 -6.40 7.19
CA GLU A 69 -4.51 -7.28 7.52
C GLU A 69 -5.33 -7.63 6.28
N TYR A 70 -5.60 -6.63 5.45
CA TYR A 70 -6.34 -6.85 4.21
C TYR A 70 -5.61 -7.82 3.30
N LEU A 71 -4.30 -7.63 3.14
CA LEU A 71 -3.51 -8.49 2.26
C LEU A 71 -3.50 -9.92 2.77
N GLU A 72 -3.38 -10.10 4.08
CA GLU A 72 -3.40 -11.45 4.65
C GLU A 72 -4.76 -12.11 4.49
N ARG A 73 -5.83 -11.33 4.69
CA ARG A 73 -7.18 -11.87 4.61
C ARG A 73 -7.57 -12.24 3.19
N VAL A 74 -7.21 -11.38 2.23
CA VAL A 74 -7.66 -11.57 0.85
C VAL A 74 -6.72 -12.46 0.07
N TYR A 75 -5.42 -12.34 0.27
CA TYR A 75 -4.43 -13.05 -0.54
C TYR A 75 -3.67 -14.13 0.21
N GLY A 76 -3.60 -14.01 1.54
CA GLY A 76 -2.83 -14.96 2.31
C GLY A 76 -3.46 -16.32 2.41
N LYS A 77 -4.77 -16.37 2.35
CA LYS A 77 -5.50 -17.62 2.53
C LYS A 77 -5.21 -18.62 1.43
N GLY A 78 -4.94 -18.12 0.25
CA GLY A 78 -4.65 -19.01 -0.86
C GLY A 78 -3.45 -19.89 -0.57
N GLY A 79 -2.48 -19.36 0.16
CA GLY A 79 -1.31 -20.12 0.49
C GLY A 79 -1.54 -21.21 1.52
N GLN A 80 -2.66 -21.16 2.18
CA GLN A 80 -2.96 -22.15 3.19
C GLN A 80 -3.80 -23.29 2.66
N GLY A 81 -4.30 -23.12 1.48
CA GLY A 81 -5.06 -24.15 0.78
C GLY A 81 -6.20 -24.66 1.53
#